data_655c543e80f9ffe43041d764cfef0efb
#
_entry.id   655c543e80f9ffe43041d764cfef0efb
#
_cell.length_a   1.000
_cell.length_b   1.000
_cell.length_c   1.000
_cell.angle_alpha   90.00
_cell.angle_beta   90.00
_cell.angle_gamma   90.00
#
_symmetry.space_group_name_H-M   'P 1'
#
loop_
_entity.id
_entity.type
_entity.pdbx_description
1 polymer ?
#
loop_
_entity_poly.entity_id
_entity_poly.type
_entity_poly.pdbx_seq_one_letter_code
_entity_poly.pdbx_strand_id
1 'polypeptide(L)' 'IKGLNGHSEIALYVDTFEEVDMEYNNAIKNGATSVLEPELEPWGQRTCYIADPEGNLIEIGSWNKVYEQKDL' A
#
# COMPACT_ATOMS: atom_id res chain seq x y z
N ILE A 1 -2.12 -3.72 -13.28
CA ILE A 1 -1.17 -4.58 -13.93
C ILE A 1 -1.88 -5.52 -14.88
N LYS A 2 -1.39 -5.51 -16.08
CA LYS A 2 -1.95 -6.38 -17.08
C LYS A 2 -1.69 -7.83 -16.73
N GLY A 3 -2.62 -8.66 -17.02
CA GLY A 3 -2.41 -10.06 -16.83
C GLY A 3 -2.98 -10.62 -15.57
N LEU A 4 -3.54 -9.78 -14.75
CA LEU A 4 -4.20 -10.26 -13.54
C LEU A 4 -5.67 -10.53 -13.81
N ASN A 5 -5.92 -11.19 -14.90
CA ASN A 5 -7.28 -11.51 -15.31
C ASN A 5 -7.92 -12.39 -14.27
N GLY A 6 -9.11 -12.01 -13.84
CA GLY A 6 -9.84 -12.77 -12.88
C GLY A 6 -9.47 -12.48 -11.44
N HIS A 7 -8.51 -11.60 -11.22
CA HIS A 7 -8.13 -11.22 -9.88
C HIS A 7 -8.51 -9.79 -9.60
N SER A 8 -8.84 -9.51 -8.36
CA SER A 8 -9.18 -8.16 -7.95
C SER A 8 -7.94 -7.35 -7.69
N GLU A 9 -8.03 -6.07 -7.95
CA GLU A 9 -7.01 -5.12 -7.56
C GLU A 9 -7.64 -4.22 -6.52
N ILE A 10 -6.99 -4.12 -5.36
CA ILE A 10 -7.50 -3.38 -4.22
C ILE A 10 -6.52 -2.27 -3.90
N ALA A 11 -7.03 -1.08 -3.65
CA ALA A 11 -6.19 0.03 -3.23
C ALA A 11 -6.54 0.36 -1.79
N LEU A 12 -5.53 0.41 -0.94
CA LEU A 12 -5.67 0.78 0.45
C LEU A 12 -4.82 2.01 0.70
N TYR A 13 -5.46 3.10 1.08
CA TYR A 13 -4.74 4.33 1.34
C TYR A 13 -4.71 4.60 2.83
N VAL A 14 -3.53 4.92 3.32
CA VAL A 14 -3.32 5.20 4.73
C VAL A 14 -2.80 6.63 4.88
N ASP A 15 -2.76 7.14 6.11
CA ASP A 15 -2.48 8.55 6.32
C ASP A 15 -1.02 8.90 6.20
N THR A 16 -0.14 8.05 6.70
CA THR A 16 1.28 8.41 6.77
C THR A 16 2.14 7.43 6.00
N PHE A 17 3.33 7.91 5.62
CA PHE A 17 4.31 7.04 4.97
C PHE A 17 4.66 5.86 5.86
N GLU A 18 4.76 6.13 7.16
CA GLU A 18 5.12 5.09 8.10
C GLU A 18 4.09 3.97 8.11
N GLU A 19 2.83 4.34 7.96
CA GLU A 19 1.77 3.33 7.94
C GLU A 19 1.85 2.44 6.70
N VAL A 20 2.37 2.95 5.59
CA VAL A 20 2.57 2.12 4.41
C VAL A 20 3.52 0.98 4.76
N ASP A 21 4.64 1.32 5.40
CA ASP A 21 5.63 0.33 5.77
C ASP A 21 5.06 -0.66 6.78
N MET A 22 4.30 -0.15 7.73
CA MET A 22 3.71 -1.01 8.75
C MET A 22 2.73 -2.01 8.15
N GLU A 23 1.86 -1.53 7.28
CA GLU A 23 0.88 -2.40 6.65
C GLU A 23 1.57 -3.41 5.75
N TYR A 24 2.59 -2.98 5.03
CA TYR A 24 3.36 -3.87 4.18
C TYR A 24 3.98 -5.00 5.02
N ASN A 25 4.69 -4.62 6.08
CA ASN A 25 5.37 -5.61 6.91
C ASN A 25 4.37 -6.57 7.56
N ASN A 26 3.25 -6.03 7.98
CA ASN A 26 2.23 -6.84 8.59
C ASN A 26 1.64 -7.84 7.60
N ALA A 27 1.42 -7.40 6.37
CA ALA A 27 0.87 -8.26 5.34
C ALA A 27 1.84 -9.39 4.99
N ILE A 28 3.13 -9.06 4.83
CA ILE A 28 4.13 -10.06 4.52
C ILE A 28 4.20 -11.08 5.65
N LYS A 29 4.16 -10.61 6.89
CA LYS A 29 4.19 -11.50 8.03
C LYS A 29 3.00 -12.45 8.03
N ASN A 30 1.89 -12.02 7.46
CA ASN A 30 0.67 -12.82 7.42
C ASN A 30 0.50 -13.59 6.12
N GLY A 31 1.54 -13.72 5.33
CA GLY A 31 1.53 -14.62 4.20
C GLY A 31 1.42 -13.98 2.83
N ALA A 32 1.35 -12.66 2.77
CA ALA A 32 1.32 -12.00 1.46
C ALA A 32 2.69 -12.06 0.81
N THR A 33 2.70 -11.94 -0.51
CA THR A 33 3.92 -11.92 -1.28
C THR A 33 4.22 -10.49 -1.70
N SER A 34 5.48 -10.08 -1.58
CA SER A 34 5.89 -8.76 -2.01
C SER A 34 5.93 -8.70 -3.52
N VAL A 35 5.26 -7.72 -4.09
CA VAL A 35 5.35 -7.43 -5.51
C VAL A 35 6.29 -6.24 -5.71
N LEU A 36 6.07 -5.17 -4.96
CA LEU A 36 6.96 -4.02 -4.93
C LEU A 36 7.06 -3.53 -3.50
N GLU A 37 8.29 -3.45 -3.01
CA GLU A 37 8.51 -2.96 -1.65
C GLU A 37 8.14 -1.49 -1.53
N PRO A 38 7.90 -1.01 -0.31
CA PRO A 38 7.56 0.41 -0.13
C PRO A 38 8.62 1.32 -0.70
N GLU A 39 8.16 2.32 -1.44
CA GLU A 39 9.06 3.20 -2.15
C GLU A 39 8.41 4.56 -2.31
N LEU A 40 9.19 5.62 -2.19
CA LEU A 40 8.70 6.96 -2.42
C LEU A 40 8.70 7.23 -3.90
N GLU A 41 7.53 7.50 -4.43
CA GLU A 41 7.38 7.74 -5.85
C GLU A 41 7.73 9.17 -6.21
N PRO A 42 8.12 9.40 -7.47
CA PRO A 42 8.52 10.76 -7.88
C PRO A 42 7.43 11.80 -7.70
N TRP A 43 6.17 11.38 -7.69
CA TRP A 43 5.06 12.32 -7.53
C TRP A 43 4.72 12.57 -6.07
N GLY A 44 5.49 12.02 -5.14
CA GLY A 44 5.33 12.35 -3.72
C GLY A 44 4.53 11.36 -2.91
N GLN A 45 4.08 10.29 -3.50
CA GLN A 45 3.33 9.25 -2.81
C GLN A 45 4.28 8.12 -2.43
N ARG A 46 4.06 7.51 -1.26
CA ARG A 46 4.79 6.30 -0.92
C ARG A 46 3.86 5.14 -1.13
N THR A 47 4.28 4.18 -1.92
CA THR A 47 3.42 3.04 -2.28
C THR A 47 4.17 1.74 -2.18
N CYS A 48 3.42 0.66 -2.03
CA CYS A 48 3.94 -0.69 -2.18
C CYS A 48 2.83 -1.54 -2.79
N TYR A 49 3.23 -2.71 -3.28
CA TYR A 49 2.28 -3.64 -3.86
C TYR A 49 2.55 -5.02 -3.28
N ILE A 50 1.49 -5.68 -2.86
CA ILE A 50 1.58 -7.04 -2.36
C ILE A 50 0.51 -7.86 -3.05
N ALA A 51 0.68 -9.17 -3.01
CA ALA A 51 -0.32 -10.09 -3.50
C ALA A 51 -0.74 -10.98 -2.34
N ASP A 52 -2.05 -11.16 -2.18
CA ASP A 52 -2.52 -12.05 -1.13
C ASP A 52 -2.40 -13.51 -1.62
N PRO A 53 -2.64 -14.49 -0.73
CA PRO A 53 -2.50 -15.90 -1.13
C PRO A 53 -3.39 -16.30 -2.29
N GLU A 54 -4.49 -15.60 -2.51
CA GLU A 54 -5.36 -15.90 -3.64
C GLU A 54 -4.93 -15.19 -4.92
N GLY A 55 -3.87 -14.40 -4.85
CA GLY A 55 -3.36 -13.73 -6.03
C GLY A 55 -3.94 -12.36 -6.28
N ASN A 56 -4.70 -11.81 -5.36
CA ASN A 56 -5.22 -10.46 -5.51
C ASN A 56 -4.12 -9.45 -5.30
N LEU A 57 -4.04 -8.46 -6.17
CA LEU A 57 -3.04 -7.41 -6.05
C LEU A 57 -3.58 -6.31 -5.15
N ILE A 58 -2.76 -5.91 -4.20
CA ILE A 58 -3.14 -4.88 -3.24
C ILE A 58 -2.10 -3.78 -3.28
N GLU A 59 -2.55 -2.57 -3.57
CA GLU A 59 -1.72 -1.38 -3.50
C GLU A 59 -1.93 -0.73 -2.15
N ILE A 60 -0.85 -0.41 -1.45
CA ILE A 60 -0.93 0.35 -0.21
C ILE A 60 -0.19 1.64 -0.45
N GLY A 61 -0.86 2.76 -0.20
CA GLY A 61 -0.26 4.03 -0.51
C GLY A 61 -0.63 5.14 0.46
N SER A 62 0.20 6.16 0.49
CA SER A 62 -0.04 7.32 1.32
C SER A 62 0.59 8.54 0.69
N TRP A 63 -0.11 9.68 0.84
CA TRP A 63 0.42 10.97 0.45
C TRP A 63 1.04 11.68 1.64
N ASN A 64 1.01 11.05 2.81
CA ASN A 64 1.53 11.60 4.05
C ASN A 64 0.87 12.92 4.40
N LYS A 65 -0.39 13.06 4.04
CA LYS A 65 -1.13 14.27 4.34
C LYS A 65 -1.97 14.05 5.57
N VAL A 66 -1.38 14.38 6.68
CA VAL A 66 -2.08 14.28 7.94
C VAL A 66 -2.65 15.63 8.24
N TYR A 67 -3.96 15.70 8.29
CA TYR A 67 -4.63 16.97 8.55
C TYR A 67 -4.67 17.17 10.05
N GLU A 68 -3.85 18.07 10.51
CA GLU A 68 -3.91 18.45 11.90
C GLU A 68 -5.19 19.17 12.16
N GLN A 69 -5.81 18.79 13.24
CA GLN A 69 -6.99 19.50 13.65
C GLN A 69 -6.54 20.75 14.37
N LYS A 70 -6.74 21.87 13.71
CA LYS A 70 -6.36 23.12 14.33
C LYS A 70 -7.46 23.55 15.26
N ASP A 71 -7.06 24.11 16.36
CA ASP A 71 -8.00 24.74 17.24
C ASP A 71 -8.30 26.09 16.67
N LEU A 72 -9.51 26.32 16.35
CA LEU A 72 -9.89 27.55 15.70
C LEU A 72 -10.49 28.52 16.69
#